data_446568ca3a6c902f0f0e16e7c4e1fe6d
#
_entry.id   446568ca3a6c902f0f0e16e7c4e1fe6d
#
_cell.length_a   1.000
_cell.length_b   1.000
_cell.length_c   1.000
_cell.angle_alpha   90.00
_cell.angle_beta   90.00
_cell.angle_gamma   90.00
#
_symmetry.space_group_name_H-M   'P 1'
#
loop_
_entity.id
_entity.type
_entity.pdbx_description
1 polymer ?
#
loop_
_entity_poly.entity_id
_entity_poly.type
_entity_poly.pdbx_seq_one_letter_code
_entity_poly.pdbx_strand_id
1 'polypeptide(L)'
;MFRSLLITLALLAALPLQAGLFDSSKDGLPEPPDPPRLVNDFASVIPDFQRDSLEQVLVAFDDSTSNQICIVTMPTLNGREIVEYGTALGNKWGIGSKRNNGVLILLKIRNPQLEGDQDAKYVDVAILPGRGLEGAIPDAYASRIIRNIMGPYLREDNYVPALTEACAEVMALAAGEISEPRDGEEEEDGWELLFYIIIFIVVLIVIAKKNHTGGSGRNSGTGGGFSGPIIFGGGGSSSGGSSSGGFGGFGGGSFGGGGARGRF
;
A
#
# COMPACT_ATOMS: atom_id res chain seq x y z
N MET A 1 -24.32 -7.33 -49.70
CA MET A 1 -23.13 -6.52 -49.30
C MET A 1 -23.40 -5.49 -48.21
N PHE A 2 -24.55 -4.83 -48.14
CA PHE A 2 -24.84 -3.82 -47.12
C PHE A 2 -25.02 -4.34 -45.65
N ARG A 3 -25.46 -5.61 -45.49
CA ARG A 3 -25.65 -6.20 -44.17
C ARG A 3 -24.36 -6.56 -43.44
N SER A 4 -23.29 -6.89 -44.16
CA SER A 4 -21.98 -7.20 -43.58
C SER A 4 -21.25 -5.92 -43.09
N LEU A 5 -21.48 -4.80 -43.76
CA LEU A 5 -20.87 -3.52 -43.38
C LEU A 5 -21.44 -2.94 -42.07
N LEU A 6 -22.73 -3.18 -41.78
CA LEU A 6 -23.37 -2.74 -40.56
C LEU A 6 -22.93 -3.56 -39.34
N ILE A 7 -22.60 -4.83 -39.50
CA ILE A 7 -22.12 -5.69 -38.41
C ILE A 7 -20.66 -5.34 -38.06
N THR A 8 -19.83 -4.98 -39.02
CA THR A 8 -18.45 -4.53 -38.76
C THR A 8 -18.40 -3.17 -38.11
N LEU A 9 -19.35 -2.27 -38.43
CA LEU A 9 -19.43 -0.95 -37.79
C LEU A 9 -19.94 -1.05 -36.36
N ALA A 10 -20.83 -2.01 -36.04
CA ALA A 10 -21.34 -2.24 -34.68
C ALA A 10 -20.28 -2.90 -33.76
N LEU A 11 -19.33 -3.68 -34.33
CA LEU A 11 -18.27 -4.31 -33.56
C LEU A 11 -17.13 -3.31 -33.19
N LEU A 12 -16.99 -2.23 -33.94
CA LEU A 12 -16.00 -1.18 -33.67
C LEU A 12 -16.45 -0.21 -32.57
N ALA A 13 -17.75 -0.19 -32.25
CA ALA A 13 -18.31 0.67 -31.19
C ALA A 13 -18.29 0.04 -29.80
N ALA A 14 -17.82 -1.20 -29.64
CA ALA A 14 -17.78 -1.94 -28.38
C ALA A 14 -16.38 -2.05 -27.78
N LEU A 15 -15.44 -1.21 -28.20
CA LEU A 15 -14.21 -1.02 -27.41
C LEU A 15 -14.60 -0.19 -26.17
N PRO A 16 -14.48 -0.74 -24.95
CA PRO A 16 -14.62 0.09 -23.78
C PRO A 16 -13.52 1.13 -23.84
N LEU A 17 -13.91 2.37 -24.05
CA LEU A 17 -13.05 3.53 -23.86
C LEU A 17 -12.71 3.60 -22.36
N GLN A 18 -11.69 2.85 -21.95
CA GLN A 18 -11.12 2.95 -20.61
C GLN A 18 -10.25 4.22 -20.48
N ALA A 19 -10.64 5.29 -21.14
CA ALA A 19 -10.11 6.61 -20.95
C ALA A 19 -11.05 7.35 -19.96
N GLY A 20 -10.81 7.18 -18.66
CA GLY A 20 -11.67 7.88 -17.72
C GLY A 20 -11.49 7.56 -16.24
N LEU A 21 -10.28 7.29 -15.77
CA LEU A 21 -10.03 7.23 -14.32
C LEU A 21 -9.01 8.27 -13.83
N PHE A 22 -8.61 9.18 -14.70
CA PHE A 22 -7.95 10.42 -14.28
C PHE A 22 -8.98 11.53 -14.28
N ASP A 23 -9.89 11.48 -13.30
CA ASP A 23 -10.65 12.67 -12.94
C ASP A 23 -9.64 13.63 -12.32
N SER A 24 -9.19 14.56 -13.14
CA SER A 24 -8.27 15.62 -12.72
C SER A 24 -9.02 16.52 -11.76
N SER A 25 -8.93 16.20 -10.45
CA SER A 25 -9.21 17.18 -9.44
C SER A 25 -8.47 18.48 -9.77
N LYS A 26 -9.00 19.61 -9.39
CA LYS A 26 -8.43 20.94 -9.71
C LYS A 26 -6.95 21.10 -9.34
N ASP A 27 -6.44 20.22 -8.50
CA ASP A 27 -5.05 20.17 -8.01
C ASP A 27 -4.16 19.17 -8.78
N GLY A 28 -4.69 18.43 -9.77
CA GLY A 28 -3.94 17.46 -10.56
C GLY A 28 -3.48 16.22 -9.79
N LEU A 29 -4.04 15.97 -8.60
CA LEU A 29 -3.79 14.79 -7.77
C LEU A 29 -4.97 13.83 -7.87
N PRO A 30 -4.75 12.50 -7.89
CA PRO A 30 -5.83 11.54 -7.85
C PRO A 30 -6.63 11.64 -6.54
N GLU A 31 -7.91 11.30 -6.62
CA GLU A 31 -8.74 11.13 -5.43
C GLU A 31 -8.33 9.85 -4.66
N PRO A 32 -8.58 9.81 -3.33
CA PRO A 32 -8.39 8.58 -2.57
C PRO A 32 -9.18 7.43 -3.21
N PRO A 33 -8.62 6.21 -3.26
CA PRO A 33 -9.32 5.07 -3.84
C PRO A 33 -10.59 4.72 -3.05
N ASP A 34 -11.63 4.30 -3.77
CA ASP A 34 -12.85 3.79 -3.18
C ASP A 34 -13.16 2.40 -3.80
N PRO A 35 -13.11 1.29 -3.04
CA PRO A 35 -12.75 1.20 -1.62
C PRO A 35 -11.28 1.58 -1.32
N PRO A 36 -10.99 2.04 -0.08
CA PRO A 36 -9.65 2.43 0.32
C PRO A 36 -8.65 1.28 0.21
N ARG A 37 -7.43 1.57 -0.26
CA ARG A 37 -6.33 0.60 -0.41
C ARG A 37 -5.00 1.23 -0.04
N LEU A 38 -4.07 0.38 0.46
CA LEU A 38 -2.70 0.78 0.74
C LEU A 38 -1.79 0.65 -0.49
N VAL A 39 -2.11 -0.25 -1.44
CA VAL A 39 -1.36 -0.41 -2.69
C VAL A 39 -2.16 0.11 -3.88
N ASN A 40 -1.73 1.24 -4.42
CA ASN A 40 -2.41 1.98 -5.48
C ASN A 40 -1.53 2.04 -6.73
N ASP A 41 -1.80 1.16 -7.69
CA ASP A 41 -1.00 1.00 -8.90
C ASP A 41 -1.64 1.71 -10.10
N PHE A 42 -1.50 3.04 -10.17
CA PHE A 42 -1.99 3.84 -11.32
C PHE A 42 -1.12 3.67 -12.57
N ALA A 43 0.09 3.15 -12.41
CA ALA A 43 0.98 2.90 -13.53
C ALA A 43 0.83 1.52 -14.16
N SER A 44 0.03 0.63 -13.53
CA SER A 44 -0.20 -0.75 -13.98
C SER A 44 1.09 -1.56 -14.14
N VAL A 45 2.01 -1.42 -13.18
CA VAL A 45 3.32 -2.10 -13.17
C VAL A 45 3.41 -3.21 -12.13
N ILE A 46 2.38 -3.38 -11.30
CA ILE A 46 2.31 -4.41 -10.27
C ILE A 46 1.25 -5.44 -10.69
N PRO A 47 1.59 -6.70 -10.99
CA PRO A 47 0.62 -7.74 -11.28
C PRO A 47 -0.39 -7.91 -10.12
N ASP A 48 -1.65 -8.18 -10.44
CA ASP A 48 -2.76 -8.23 -9.48
C ASP A 48 -2.46 -9.11 -8.26
N PHE A 49 -1.90 -10.31 -8.48
CA PHE A 49 -1.56 -11.22 -7.39
C PHE A 49 -0.54 -10.62 -6.42
N GLN A 50 0.49 -9.95 -6.93
CA GLN A 50 1.54 -9.33 -6.11
C GLN A 50 1.01 -8.08 -5.40
N ARG A 51 0.16 -7.30 -6.08
CA ARG A 51 -0.53 -6.16 -5.47
C ARG A 51 -1.39 -6.59 -4.29
N ASP A 52 -2.22 -7.63 -4.47
CA ASP A 52 -3.08 -8.13 -3.41
C ASP A 52 -2.27 -8.78 -2.26
N SER A 53 -1.13 -9.39 -2.55
CA SER A 53 -0.22 -9.90 -1.53
C SER A 53 0.42 -8.78 -0.71
N LEU A 54 0.92 -7.73 -1.36
CA LEU A 54 1.46 -6.54 -0.68
C LEU A 54 0.39 -5.85 0.16
N GLU A 55 -0.83 -5.68 -0.38
CA GLU A 55 -1.96 -5.11 0.35
C GLU A 55 -2.22 -5.86 1.65
N GLN A 56 -2.28 -7.20 1.62
CA GLN A 56 -2.50 -8.01 2.82
C GLN A 56 -1.41 -7.82 3.87
N VAL A 57 -0.15 -7.75 3.45
CA VAL A 57 0.98 -7.51 4.35
C VAL A 57 0.89 -6.14 5.00
N LEU A 58 0.61 -5.10 4.21
CA LEU A 58 0.54 -3.73 4.71
C LEU A 58 -0.68 -3.50 5.62
N VAL A 59 -1.82 -4.12 5.30
CA VAL A 59 -3.01 -4.09 6.18
C VAL A 59 -2.71 -4.79 7.51
N ALA A 60 -2.09 -5.96 7.49
CA ALA A 60 -1.71 -6.67 8.73
C ALA A 60 -0.69 -5.87 9.56
N PHE A 61 0.19 -5.12 8.92
CA PHE A 61 1.13 -4.22 9.60
C PHE A 61 0.41 -3.04 10.24
N ASP A 62 -0.52 -2.39 9.53
CA ASP A 62 -1.37 -1.31 10.09
C ASP A 62 -2.18 -1.83 11.29
N ASP A 63 -2.85 -2.97 11.16
CA ASP A 63 -3.65 -3.58 12.24
C ASP A 63 -2.82 -3.88 13.50
N SER A 64 -1.55 -4.27 13.34
CA SER A 64 -0.69 -4.67 14.46
C SER A 64 0.04 -3.52 15.12
N THR A 65 0.43 -2.49 14.34
CA THR A 65 1.29 -1.39 14.81
C THR A 65 0.59 -0.04 14.81
N SER A 66 -0.52 0.08 14.10
CA SER A 66 -1.21 1.32 13.74
C SER A 66 -0.38 2.24 12.83
N ASN A 67 0.74 1.77 12.26
CA ASN A 67 1.53 2.54 11.30
C ASN A 67 1.09 2.18 9.89
N GLN A 68 0.71 3.17 9.09
CA GLN A 68 0.22 3.00 7.74
C GLN A 68 1.33 3.19 6.71
N ILE A 69 1.57 2.20 5.86
CA ILE A 69 2.45 2.33 4.70
C ILE A 69 1.59 2.28 3.44
N CYS A 70 1.63 3.34 2.65
CA CYS A 70 0.89 3.43 1.40
C CYS A 70 1.87 3.45 0.22
N ILE A 71 1.64 2.58 -0.76
CA ILE A 71 2.38 2.54 -2.02
C ILE A 71 1.51 3.19 -3.10
N VAL A 72 2.11 4.10 -3.85
CA VAL A 72 1.48 4.72 -5.02
C VAL A 72 2.43 4.68 -6.19
N THR A 73 2.02 4.08 -7.31
CA THR A 73 2.75 4.15 -8.57
C THR A 73 2.05 5.10 -9.53
N MET A 74 2.82 5.95 -10.22
CA MET A 74 2.28 6.96 -11.12
C MET A 74 2.96 6.87 -12.49
N PRO A 75 2.20 7.03 -13.59
CA PRO A 75 2.79 7.12 -14.94
C PRO A 75 3.41 8.49 -15.19
N THR A 76 2.97 9.53 -14.49
CA THR A 76 3.46 10.91 -14.60
C THR A 76 3.15 11.70 -13.33
N LEU A 77 3.96 12.71 -13.06
CA LEU A 77 3.72 13.68 -11.98
C LEU A 77 3.26 15.04 -12.55
N ASN A 78 2.94 15.11 -13.84
CA ASN A 78 2.53 16.34 -14.54
C ASN A 78 3.53 17.49 -14.38
N GLY A 79 4.84 17.16 -14.45
CA GLY A 79 5.94 18.15 -14.33
C GLY A 79 6.22 18.62 -12.90
N ARG A 80 5.57 18.07 -11.90
CA ARG A 80 5.82 18.41 -10.50
C ARG A 80 6.98 17.60 -9.93
N GLU A 81 7.66 18.17 -8.96
CA GLU A 81 8.71 17.49 -8.21
C GLU A 81 8.09 16.40 -7.31
N ILE A 82 8.75 15.22 -7.21
CA ILE A 82 8.18 14.03 -6.58
C ILE A 82 7.89 14.19 -5.09
N VAL A 83 8.73 14.91 -4.35
CA VAL A 83 8.51 15.14 -2.91
C VAL A 83 7.34 16.11 -2.70
N GLU A 84 7.25 17.15 -3.51
CA GLU A 84 6.11 18.08 -3.47
C GLU A 84 4.80 17.36 -3.82
N TYR A 85 4.82 16.59 -4.91
CA TYR A 85 3.65 15.80 -5.34
C TYR A 85 3.21 14.81 -4.26
N GLY A 86 4.16 14.03 -3.72
CA GLY A 86 3.89 13.02 -2.70
C GLY A 86 3.41 13.63 -1.39
N THR A 87 3.98 14.75 -0.95
CA THR A 87 3.53 15.48 0.24
C THR A 87 2.09 15.98 0.08
N ALA A 88 1.78 16.56 -1.07
CA ALA A 88 0.42 17.01 -1.37
C ALA A 88 -0.57 15.84 -1.45
N LEU A 89 -0.18 14.73 -2.08
CA LEU A 89 -0.98 13.51 -2.19
C LEU A 89 -1.23 12.89 -0.82
N GLY A 90 -0.19 12.73 0.00
CA GLY A 90 -0.28 12.16 1.34
C GLY A 90 -1.18 12.97 2.26
N ASN A 91 -1.10 14.31 2.17
CA ASN A 91 -1.98 15.23 2.90
C ASN A 91 -3.43 15.17 2.39
N LYS A 92 -3.64 15.11 1.05
CA LYS A 92 -4.97 15.01 0.45
C LYS A 92 -5.68 13.71 0.85
N TRP A 93 -4.98 12.60 0.83
CA TRP A 93 -5.55 11.30 1.22
C TRP A 93 -5.61 11.12 2.73
N GLY A 94 -4.83 11.87 3.50
CA GLY A 94 -4.74 11.75 4.96
C GLY A 94 -4.10 10.43 5.39
N ILE A 95 -3.05 9.98 4.68
CA ILE A 95 -2.35 8.72 4.97
C ILE A 95 -1.81 8.73 6.40
N GLY A 96 -2.09 7.66 7.15
CA GLY A 96 -1.81 7.56 8.58
C GLY A 96 -3.00 7.93 9.45
N SER A 97 -2.75 8.22 10.71
CA SER A 97 -3.75 8.62 11.68
C SER A 97 -3.50 10.04 12.18
N LYS A 98 -4.28 10.49 13.15
CA LYS A 98 -4.04 11.76 13.86
C LYS A 98 -2.66 11.86 14.53
N ARG A 99 -1.95 10.74 14.67
CA ARG A 99 -0.56 10.67 15.14
C ARG A 99 0.46 10.93 14.04
N ASN A 100 0.02 11.13 12.80
CA ASN A 100 0.86 11.31 11.60
C ASN A 100 1.83 10.15 11.36
N ASN A 101 1.38 8.93 11.63
CA ASN A 101 2.14 7.69 11.53
C ASN A 101 1.95 6.98 10.18
N GLY A 102 1.81 7.73 9.13
CA GLY A 102 1.78 7.25 7.76
C GLY A 102 3.16 7.31 7.09
N VAL A 103 3.41 6.44 6.13
CA VAL A 103 4.54 6.53 5.20
C VAL A 103 4.01 6.38 3.78
N LEU A 104 4.39 7.28 2.90
CA LEU A 104 4.10 7.18 1.47
C LEU A 104 5.36 6.76 0.72
N ILE A 105 5.29 5.64 0.02
CA ILE A 105 6.27 5.21 -0.99
C ILE A 105 5.67 5.55 -2.35
N LEU A 106 6.18 6.62 -2.96
CA LEU A 106 5.73 7.11 -4.26
C LEU A 106 6.74 6.74 -5.33
N LEU A 107 6.28 6.06 -6.37
CA LEU A 107 7.08 5.65 -7.51
C LEU A 107 6.48 6.22 -8.80
N LYS A 108 7.21 7.07 -9.51
CA LYS A 108 6.89 7.48 -10.87
C LYS A 108 7.70 6.62 -11.82
N ILE A 109 7.04 5.89 -12.68
CA ILE A 109 7.69 4.96 -13.62
C ILE A 109 8.30 5.68 -14.83
N ARG A 110 9.24 5.00 -15.51
CA ARG A 110 9.65 5.39 -16.85
C ARG A 110 8.48 5.23 -17.82
N ASN A 111 8.16 6.29 -18.55
CA ASN A 111 7.04 6.27 -19.50
C ASN A 111 7.45 6.81 -20.86
N PRO A 112 8.00 5.97 -21.75
CA PRO A 112 8.49 6.40 -23.06
C PRO A 112 7.40 6.89 -24.02
N GLN A 113 6.11 6.68 -23.69
CA GLN A 113 4.98 7.14 -24.51
C GLN A 113 4.66 8.64 -24.29
N LEU A 114 5.20 9.25 -23.24
CA LEU A 114 5.09 10.70 -23.00
C LEU A 114 6.19 11.42 -23.80
N GLU A 115 6.00 11.52 -25.10
CA GLU A 115 6.93 12.21 -25.99
C GLU A 115 7.07 13.69 -25.58
N GLY A 116 8.33 14.15 -25.46
CA GLY A 116 8.64 15.55 -25.10
C GLY A 116 8.80 15.82 -23.61
N ASP A 117 8.41 14.93 -22.73
CA ASP A 117 8.68 15.03 -21.31
C ASP A 117 10.08 14.48 -20.98
N GLN A 118 10.99 15.36 -20.55
CA GLN A 118 12.36 14.97 -20.17
C GLN A 118 12.36 14.02 -18.96
N ASP A 119 11.38 14.14 -18.09
CA ASP A 119 11.24 13.30 -16.89
C ASP A 119 10.67 11.91 -17.22
N ALA A 120 10.05 11.74 -18.39
CA ALA A 120 9.52 10.45 -18.85
C ALA A 120 10.59 9.35 -19.00
N LYS A 121 11.86 9.75 -19.15
CA LYS A 121 13.00 8.83 -19.33
C LYS A 121 13.49 8.20 -18.03
N TYR A 122 13.09 8.73 -16.90
CA TYR A 122 13.62 8.33 -15.60
C TYR A 122 12.54 7.71 -14.73
N VAL A 123 12.98 6.80 -13.86
CA VAL A 123 12.19 6.36 -12.70
C VAL A 123 12.51 7.31 -11.56
N ASP A 124 11.50 7.97 -11.01
CA ASP A 124 11.64 8.76 -9.79
C ASP A 124 10.95 8.03 -8.64
N VAL A 125 11.58 8.02 -7.48
CA VAL A 125 11.05 7.42 -6.25
C VAL A 125 11.21 8.36 -5.09
N ALA A 126 10.22 8.38 -4.20
CA ALA A 126 10.31 9.05 -2.91
C ALA A 126 9.75 8.17 -1.79
N ILE A 127 10.40 8.22 -0.63
CA ILE A 127 9.91 7.67 0.63
C ILE A 127 9.68 8.85 1.55
N LEU A 128 8.42 9.08 1.90
CA LEU A 128 7.96 10.25 2.64
C LEU A 128 7.31 9.78 3.95
N PRO A 129 7.99 9.90 5.09
CA PRO A 129 7.39 9.66 6.38
C PRO A 129 6.45 10.81 6.77
N GLY A 130 5.34 10.49 7.40
CA GLY A 130 4.53 11.47 8.12
C GLY A 130 5.29 11.97 9.36
N ARG A 131 4.90 13.13 9.85
CA ARG A 131 5.60 13.81 10.95
C ARG A 131 5.82 12.95 12.21
N GLY A 132 4.92 12.01 12.49
CA GLY A 132 5.04 11.09 13.62
C GLY A 132 6.11 10.01 13.45
N LEU A 133 6.57 9.76 12.22
CA LEU A 133 7.58 8.75 11.89
C LEU A 133 8.92 9.34 11.42
N GLU A 134 9.07 10.68 11.34
CA GLU A 134 10.33 11.32 10.94
C GLU A 134 11.51 10.91 11.87
N GLY A 135 11.23 10.66 13.14
CA GLY A 135 12.23 10.18 14.09
C GLY A 135 12.62 8.71 13.88
N ALA A 136 11.67 7.88 13.46
CA ALA A 136 11.91 6.45 13.20
C ALA A 136 12.50 6.21 11.80
N ILE A 137 12.13 7.04 10.82
CA ILE A 137 12.57 6.96 9.42
C ILE A 137 13.21 8.30 9.02
N PRO A 138 14.42 8.60 9.50
CA PRO A 138 15.14 9.81 9.08
C PRO A 138 15.45 9.81 7.58
N ASP A 139 15.60 10.99 6.99
CA ASP A 139 15.89 11.17 5.55
C ASP A 139 17.13 10.38 5.09
N ALA A 140 18.13 10.23 5.96
CA ALA A 140 19.34 9.47 5.67
C ALA A 140 19.03 7.98 5.43
N TYR A 141 18.14 7.39 6.26
CA TYR A 141 17.71 5.99 6.09
C TYR A 141 16.83 5.82 4.87
N ALA A 142 15.84 6.68 4.68
CA ALA A 142 15.02 6.69 3.48
C ALA A 142 15.88 6.79 2.21
N SER A 143 16.91 7.65 2.22
CA SER A 143 17.89 7.76 1.14
C SER A 143 18.70 6.48 0.91
N ARG A 144 19.07 5.76 1.98
CA ARG A 144 19.79 4.50 1.90
C ARG A 144 18.91 3.39 1.31
N ILE A 145 17.65 3.27 1.75
CA ILE A 145 16.68 2.34 1.17
C ILE A 145 16.55 2.58 -0.33
N ILE A 146 16.34 3.83 -0.73
CA ILE A 146 16.18 4.18 -2.14
C ILE A 146 17.41 3.82 -2.97
N ARG A 147 18.62 4.15 -2.50
CA ARG A 147 19.84 3.95 -3.29
C ARG A 147 20.33 2.52 -3.30
N ASN A 148 20.34 1.87 -2.13
CA ASN A 148 20.99 0.57 -1.96
C ASN A 148 20.03 -0.59 -2.19
N ILE A 149 18.75 -0.45 -1.83
CA ILE A 149 17.76 -1.51 -1.94
C ILE A 149 16.94 -1.35 -3.23
N MET A 150 16.26 -0.21 -3.41
CA MET A 150 15.43 -0.01 -4.59
C MET A 150 16.24 0.21 -5.88
N GLY A 151 17.35 0.97 -5.79
CA GLY A 151 18.11 1.43 -6.95
C GLY A 151 18.59 0.33 -7.90
N PRO A 152 19.13 -0.81 -7.45
CA PRO A 152 19.49 -1.92 -8.33
C PRO A 152 18.31 -2.40 -9.18
N TYR A 153 17.16 -2.61 -8.57
CA TYR A 153 15.95 -3.07 -9.26
C TYR A 153 15.35 -2.00 -10.19
N LEU A 154 15.31 -0.73 -9.75
CA LEU A 154 14.69 0.36 -10.53
C LEU A 154 15.46 0.69 -11.81
N ARG A 155 16.77 0.43 -11.86
CA ARG A 155 17.57 0.57 -13.10
C ARG A 155 17.17 -0.45 -14.16
N GLU A 156 16.62 -1.60 -13.75
CA GLU A 156 16.18 -2.69 -14.60
C GLU A 156 14.66 -2.69 -14.81
N ASP A 157 13.96 -1.63 -14.40
CA ASP A 157 12.49 -1.52 -14.40
C ASP A 157 11.78 -2.66 -13.62
N ASN A 158 12.46 -3.22 -12.62
CA ASN A 158 11.95 -4.31 -11.79
C ASN A 158 11.26 -3.76 -10.54
N TYR A 159 10.05 -3.27 -10.69
CA TYR A 159 9.35 -2.46 -9.67
C TYR A 159 8.89 -3.27 -8.46
N VAL A 160 8.42 -4.51 -8.66
CA VAL A 160 7.83 -5.30 -7.58
C VAL A 160 8.83 -5.67 -6.49
N PRO A 161 10.02 -6.25 -6.80
CA PRO A 161 11.05 -6.48 -5.79
C PRO A 161 11.50 -5.18 -5.12
N ALA A 162 11.69 -4.10 -5.89
CA ALA A 162 12.06 -2.79 -5.34
C ALA A 162 11.09 -2.33 -4.25
N LEU A 163 9.78 -2.44 -4.51
CA LEU A 163 8.74 -2.05 -3.57
C LEU A 163 8.64 -3.02 -2.38
N THR A 164 8.74 -4.32 -2.63
CA THR A 164 8.62 -5.35 -1.58
C THR A 164 9.73 -5.21 -0.55
N GLU A 165 10.98 -5.09 -1.00
CA GLU A 165 12.12 -4.95 -0.10
C GLU A 165 12.14 -3.60 0.61
N ALA A 166 11.79 -2.52 -0.09
CA ALA A 166 11.63 -1.22 0.55
C ALA A 166 10.55 -1.22 1.64
N CYS A 167 9.42 -1.91 1.40
CA CYS A 167 8.37 -2.05 2.41
C CYS A 167 8.87 -2.81 3.65
N ALA A 168 9.64 -3.88 3.47
CA ALA A 168 10.19 -4.65 4.58
C ALA A 168 11.06 -3.78 5.49
N GLU A 169 11.97 -3.00 4.91
CA GLU A 169 12.83 -2.08 5.65
C GLU A 169 12.04 -0.94 6.32
N VAL A 170 11.08 -0.34 5.61
CA VAL A 170 10.24 0.71 6.18
C VAL A 170 9.40 0.18 7.33
N MET A 171 8.86 -1.05 7.23
CA MET A 171 8.12 -1.70 8.32
C MET A 171 9.01 -1.91 9.54
N ALA A 172 10.24 -2.41 9.36
CA ALA A 172 11.17 -2.64 10.45
C ALA A 172 11.54 -1.34 11.17
N LEU A 173 11.84 -0.27 10.42
CA LEU A 173 12.09 1.06 10.99
C LEU A 173 10.88 1.62 11.73
N ALA A 174 9.68 1.53 11.14
CA ALA A 174 8.46 2.05 11.74
C ALA A 174 8.03 1.27 12.98
N ALA A 175 8.33 -0.02 13.05
CA ALA A 175 8.13 -0.85 14.24
C ALA A 175 9.16 -0.57 15.35
N GLY A 176 10.25 0.18 15.05
CA GLY A 176 11.34 0.44 15.99
C GLY A 176 12.27 -0.75 16.20
N GLU A 177 12.27 -1.72 15.27
CA GLU A 177 13.09 -2.92 15.35
C GLU A 177 14.55 -2.68 14.93
N ILE A 178 14.82 -1.63 14.16
CA ILE A 178 16.16 -1.27 13.72
C ILE A 178 16.72 -0.20 14.65
N SER A 179 17.63 -0.59 15.52
CA SER A 179 18.53 0.32 16.24
C SER A 179 19.54 0.89 15.24
N GLU A 180 19.96 2.17 15.43
CA GLU A 180 20.88 2.86 14.52
C GLU A 180 22.03 1.95 14.02
N PRO A 181 22.33 1.93 12.69
CA PRO A 181 23.50 1.21 12.21
C PRO A 181 24.74 1.82 12.83
N ARG A 182 25.56 0.99 13.47
CA ARG A 182 26.92 1.36 13.81
C ARG A 182 27.67 1.56 12.50
N ASP A 183 28.20 2.78 12.30
CA ASP A 183 29.11 3.04 11.21
C ASP A 183 30.28 2.07 11.31
N GLY A 184 30.38 1.11 10.38
CA GLY A 184 31.58 0.31 10.16
C GLY A 184 31.51 -1.20 10.24
N GLU A 185 30.34 -1.82 10.40
CA GLU A 185 30.24 -3.28 10.30
C GLU A 185 29.48 -3.64 9.01
N GLU A 186 30.16 -4.34 8.08
CA GLU A 186 29.54 -5.05 6.97
C GLU A 186 28.72 -6.19 7.59
N GLU A 187 27.42 -5.97 7.83
CA GLU A 187 26.54 -7.03 8.31
C GLU A 187 26.25 -8.00 7.18
N GLU A 188 26.85 -9.19 7.28
CA GLU A 188 26.37 -10.39 6.62
C GLU A 188 24.94 -10.69 7.12
N ASP A 189 23.97 -10.66 6.16
CA ASP A 189 22.77 -11.52 6.11
C ASP A 189 21.72 -11.49 7.23
N GLY A 190 21.59 -10.46 8.03
CA GLY A 190 20.48 -10.37 9.01
C GLY A 190 19.07 -10.21 8.38
N TRP A 191 18.99 -9.72 7.17
CA TRP A 191 17.73 -9.43 6.48
C TRP A 191 17.04 -10.66 5.87
N GLU A 192 17.79 -11.73 5.58
CA GLU A 192 17.18 -13.01 5.22
C GLU A 192 16.26 -13.53 6.34
N LEU A 193 16.67 -13.36 7.59
CA LEU A 193 15.89 -13.76 8.75
C LEU A 193 14.58 -12.95 8.84
N LEU A 194 14.63 -11.64 8.61
CA LEU A 194 13.44 -10.75 8.56
C LEU A 194 12.50 -11.14 7.43
N PHE A 195 13.02 -11.43 6.26
CA PHE A 195 12.24 -11.92 5.12
C PHE A 195 11.52 -13.24 5.45
N TYR A 196 12.23 -14.19 6.11
CA TYR A 196 11.62 -15.44 6.58
C TYR A 196 10.59 -15.20 7.69
N ILE A 197 10.80 -14.25 8.59
CA ILE A 197 9.81 -13.89 9.63
C ILE A 197 8.56 -13.30 9.00
N ILE A 198 8.67 -12.39 8.04
CA ILE A 198 7.54 -11.81 7.32
C ILE A 198 6.79 -12.89 6.55
N ILE A 199 7.49 -13.75 5.81
CA ILE A 199 6.88 -14.91 5.14
C ILE A 199 6.20 -15.82 6.15
N PHE A 200 6.84 -16.09 7.29
CA PHE A 200 6.28 -16.94 8.34
C PHE A 200 5.01 -16.34 8.92
N ILE A 201 4.97 -15.04 9.18
CA ILE A 201 3.76 -14.32 9.64
C ILE A 201 2.66 -14.40 8.58
N VAL A 202 2.98 -14.18 7.30
CA VAL A 202 2.00 -14.30 6.20
C VAL A 202 1.47 -15.73 6.10
N VAL A 203 2.35 -16.73 6.22
CA VAL A 203 1.95 -18.15 6.22
C VAL A 203 1.07 -18.48 7.42
N LEU A 204 1.40 -17.96 8.61
CA LEU A 204 0.55 -18.14 9.80
C LEU A 204 -0.83 -17.51 9.63
N ILE A 205 -0.92 -16.32 9.04
CA ILE A 205 -2.20 -15.65 8.74
C ILE A 205 -3.01 -16.48 7.75
N VAL A 206 -2.39 -17.00 6.70
CA VAL A 206 -3.06 -17.87 5.72
C VAL A 206 -3.54 -19.17 6.32
N ILE A 207 -2.73 -19.79 7.20
CA ILE A 207 -3.11 -21.03 7.91
C ILE A 207 -4.23 -20.77 8.92
N ALA A 208 -4.17 -19.67 9.66
CA ALA A 208 -5.21 -19.28 10.61
C ALA A 208 -6.56 -19.05 9.90
N LYS A 209 -6.52 -18.40 8.73
CA LYS A 209 -7.72 -18.17 7.89
C LYS A 209 -8.30 -19.49 7.33
N LYS A 210 -7.44 -20.46 6.99
CA LYS A 210 -7.86 -21.77 6.48
C LYS A 210 -8.48 -22.67 7.57
N ASN A 211 -8.06 -22.50 8.81
CA ASN A 211 -8.62 -23.26 9.94
C ASN A 211 -9.96 -22.73 10.44
N HIS A 212 -10.37 -21.52 10.04
CA HIS A 212 -11.69 -20.96 10.40
C HIS A 212 -12.84 -21.39 9.46
N THR A 213 -12.57 -22.19 8.41
CA THR A 213 -13.58 -22.66 7.45
C THR A 213 -13.89 -24.16 7.64
N GLY A 214 -14.13 -24.59 8.88
CA GLY A 214 -14.45 -25.99 9.12
C GLY A 214 -15.03 -26.23 10.50
N GLY A 215 -16.35 -26.04 10.66
CA GLY A 215 -17.01 -26.42 11.92
C GLY A 215 -18.50 -26.15 11.94
N SER A 216 -19.23 -26.56 10.91
CA SER A 216 -20.68 -26.77 11.02
C SER A 216 -20.92 -28.18 11.56
N GLY A 217 -20.79 -28.34 12.86
CA GLY A 217 -21.19 -29.55 13.60
C GLY A 217 -22.58 -29.32 14.18
N ARG A 218 -23.59 -29.84 13.50
CA ARG A 218 -24.89 -30.12 14.15
C ARG A 218 -24.64 -31.07 15.32
N ASN A 219 -24.96 -30.65 16.53
CA ASN A 219 -25.26 -31.61 17.60
C ASN A 219 -26.60 -31.25 18.22
N SER A 220 -27.58 -32.11 17.97
CA SER A 220 -28.85 -32.16 18.66
C SER A 220 -28.61 -33.01 19.97
N GLY A 221 -28.98 -32.46 21.12
CA GLY A 221 -28.88 -33.18 22.40
C GLY A 221 -29.57 -32.39 23.50
N THR A 222 -30.77 -32.75 23.72
CA THR A 222 -31.68 -32.74 24.86
C THR A 222 -31.10 -32.40 26.23
N GLY A 223 -31.76 -31.47 26.98
CA GLY A 223 -32.10 -31.64 28.38
C GLY A 223 -31.33 -30.81 29.41
N GLY A 224 -32.05 -30.08 30.24
CA GLY A 224 -31.63 -29.68 31.56
C GLY A 224 -31.70 -28.20 31.87
N GLY A 225 -32.83 -27.74 32.44
CA GLY A 225 -33.01 -26.38 32.92
C GLY A 225 -32.17 -26.04 34.13
N PHE A 226 -31.78 -24.79 34.24
CA PHE A 226 -31.50 -24.13 35.52
C PHE A 226 -31.86 -22.64 35.42
N SER A 227 -32.74 -22.23 36.32
CA SER A 227 -33.21 -20.86 36.52
C SER A 227 -32.17 -20.06 37.30
N GLY A 228 -31.85 -18.84 36.85
CA GLY A 228 -31.10 -17.87 37.63
C GLY A 228 -31.17 -16.48 36.95
N PRO A 229 -31.09 -15.38 37.69
CA PRO A 229 -31.94 -14.23 37.52
C PRO A 229 -31.51 -13.22 36.47
N ILE A 230 -32.52 -12.52 35.96
CA ILE A 230 -32.47 -11.44 35.00
C ILE A 230 -31.83 -10.19 35.60
N ILE A 231 -30.77 -9.64 34.99
CA ILE A 231 -30.34 -8.26 35.24
C ILE A 231 -30.53 -7.47 33.94
N PHE A 232 -31.42 -6.48 34.03
CA PHE A 232 -31.63 -5.43 33.05
C PHE A 232 -30.42 -4.50 32.99
N GLY A 233 -29.92 -4.22 31.78
CA GLY A 233 -28.89 -3.22 31.52
C GLY A 233 -28.81 -2.87 30.06
N GLY A 234 -29.42 -1.81 29.70
CA GLY A 234 -29.28 -0.78 28.70
C GLY A 234 -28.55 -1.02 27.38
N GLY A 235 -29.27 -0.70 26.34
CA GLY A 235 -29.07 -0.63 24.93
C GLY A 235 -27.73 -0.10 24.41
N GLY A 236 -27.35 -0.68 23.31
CA GLY A 236 -26.32 -0.27 22.39
C GLY A 236 -26.33 -1.22 21.22
N SER A 237 -27.18 -0.94 20.23
CA SER A 237 -27.14 -1.65 18.95
C SER A 237 -25.90 -1.22 18.18
N SER A 238 -24.83 -2.00 18.27
CA SER A 238 -23.78 -2.02 17.28
C SER A 238 -24.03 -3.20 16.36
N SER A 239 -24.50 -2.93 15.16
CA SER A 239 -24.55 -3.87 14.07
C SER A 239 -23.13 -4.29 13.73
N GLY A 240 -22.69 -5.42 14.25
CA GLY A 240 -21.45 -6.07 13.87
C GLY A 240 -21.58 -6.64 12.47
N GLY A 241 -21.26 -5.82 11.46
CA GLY A 241 -20.93 -6.30 10.13
C GLY A 241 -19.61 -7.04 10.23
N SER A 242 -19.61 -8.34 9.99
CA SER A 242 -18.39 -9.11 9.74
C SER A 242 -17.78 -8.65 8.43
N SER A 243 -16.91 -7.62 8.49
CA SER A 243 -16.08 -7.21 7.37
C SER A 243 -14.97 -8.26 7.21
N SER A 244 -14.96 -8.92 6.07
CA SER A 244 -13.75 -9.56 5.53
C SER A 244 -12.63 -8.52 5.56
N GLY A 245 -11.53 -8.81 6.29
CA GLY A 245 -10.47 -7.85 6.60
C GLY A 245 -9.90 -7.12 5.40
N GLY A 246 -10.46 -5.97 5.08
CA GLY A 246 -9.97 -5.00 4.14
C GLY A 246 -9.48 -3.77 4.91
N PHE A 247 -8.64 -2.96 4.28
CA PHE A 247 -8.14 -1.72 4.84
C PHE A 247 -9.30 -0.78 5.23
N GLY A 248 -9.27 -0.32 6.47
CA GLY A 248 -10.33 0.50 7.06
C GLY A 248 -10.38 1.95 6.59
N GLY A 249 -9.38 2.40 5.83
CA GLY A 249 -9.27 3.74 5.29
C GLY A 249 -8.19 4.60 5.97
N PHE A 250 -7.93 5.76 5.38
CA PHE A 250 -6.95 6.72 5.89
C PHE A 250 -7.51 7.52 7.07
N GLY A 251 -6.67 7.76 8.08
CA GLY A 251 -7.08 8.31 9.38
C GLY A 251 -6.81 9.80 9.59
N GLY A 252 -6.43 10.55 8.55
CA GLY A 252 -6.20 11.99 8.60
C GLY A 252 -4.79 12.39 9.06
N GLY A 253 -3.78 11.61 8.69
CA GLY A 253 -2.37 11.94 8.90
C GLY A 253 -1.90 13.13 8.08
N SER A 254 -0.75 13.71 8.43
CA SER A 254 -0.14 14.84 7.74
C SER A 254 1.36 14.65 7.51
N PHE A 255 1.83 15.20 6.39
CA PHE A 255 3.21 15.15 5.93
C PHE A 255 3.85 16.54 5.99
N GLY A 256 5.09 16.59 6.48
CA GLY A 256 5.84 17.85 6.59
C GLY A 256 6.70 18.18 5.39
N GLY A 257 6.81 17.29 4.41
CA GLY A 257 7.73 17.41 3.27
C GLY A 257 9.15 16.91 3.56
N GLY A 258 9.38 16.27 4.71
CA GLY A 258 10.55 15.44 4.99
C GLY A 258 10.52 14.16 4.16
N GLY A 259 11.67 13.49 4.07
CA GLY A 259 11.82 12.25 3.32
C GLY A 259 12.96 12.30 2.32
N ALA A 260 13.09 11.23 1.54
CA ALA A 260 14.14 11.10 0.56
C ALA A 260 13.60 10.80 -0.83
N ARG A 261 14.42 11.15 -1.85
CA ARG A 261 14.12 10.85 -3.25
C ARG A 261 15.33 10.28 -3.98
N GLY A 262 15.05 9.57 -5.06
CA GLY A 262 16.06 9.08 -5.99
C GLY A 262 15.54 9.11 -7.42
N ARG A 263 16.47 9.17 -8.39
CA ARG A 263 16.20 9.11 -9.82
C ARG A 263 17.12 8.08 -10.48
N PHE A 264 16.54 7.21 -11.32
CA PHE A 264 17.20 6.06 -11.95
C PHE A 264 16.95 5.99 -13.45
#